data_1150f83d462e8ab730bf532bf45ddfbd
#
_entry.id   1150f83d462e8ab730bf532bf45ddfbd
#
_cell.length_a   1.000
_cell.length_b   1.000
_cell.length_c   1.000
_cell.angle_alpha   90.00
_cell.angle_beta   90.00
_cell.angle_gamma   90.00
#
_symmetry.space_group_name_H-M   'P 1'
#
loop_
_entity.id
_entity.type
_entity.pdbx_description
1 polymer ?
#
loop_
_entity_poly.entity_id
_entity_poly.type
_entity_poly.pdbx_seq_one_letter_code
_entity_poly.pdbx_strand_id
1 'polypeptide(L)'
;MELQDIVITNITDILTVSRAKGTDGRIDGRKSHGLSFCLDGQITYFHNGQAFVSEPGYAVYLPKSASYTSCTDRSGHFPLINFQSAQPLSDTIVVIPLKNQEKYIAQFESMRHTALLPHSKLKLMEQFYGMLATLTVDMNKNSASLSPAIEYLEANLHDPQLSNALLASQLGFSEVHFRRQFTGIYGEPPHRYILNLRMRRAKQLLTDGMLTVSAIAEQCGFSSVYHFSRAFKQAIGLSPTAYAKQNHQTKL
;
A
#
# COMPACT_ATOMS: atom_id res chain seq x y z
N MET A 1 4.36 1.68 4.58
CA MET A 1 3.97 1.37 5.98
C MET A 1 5.24 1.09 6.76
N GLU A 2 5.55 1.91 7.74
CA GLU A 2 6.74 1.71 8.60
C GLU A 2 6.27 1.07 9.91
N LEU A 3 6.76 -0.15 10.18
CA LEU A 3 6.41 -0.89 11.39
C LEU A 3 7.47 -0.75 12.49
N GLN A 4 8.61 -0.11 12.20
CA GLN A 4 9.76 -0.08 13.12
C GLN A 4 9.49 0.73 14.40
N ASP A 5 8.73 1.82 14.28
CA ASP A 5 8.45 2.73 15.39
C ASP A 5 7.00 2.62 15.90
N ILE A 6 6.34 1.51 15.60
CA ILE A 6 4.94 1.32 16.01
C ILE A 6 4.81 1.13 17.52
N VAL A 7 3.93 1.91 18.13
CA VAL A 7 3.52 1.74 19.52
C VAL A 7 2.08 1.22 19.57
N ILE A 8 1.92 -0.07 19.85
CA ILE A 8 0.60 -0.69 20.05
C ILE A 8 0.13 -0.35 21.46
N THR A 9 -1.03 0.28 21.56
CA THR A 9 -1.61 0.68 22.84
C THR A 9 -2.60 -0.33 23.39
N ASN A 10 -3.30 -1.07 22.53
CA ASN A 10 -4.22 -2.12 22.92
C ASN A 10 -4.50 -3.11 21.79
N ILE A 11 -4.76 -4.36 22.13
CA ILE A 11 -5.37 -5.37 21.23
C ILE A 11 -6.83 -5.51 21.68
N THR A 12 -7.77 -5.17 20.78
CA THR A 12 -9.20 -5.12 21.10
C THR A 12 -9.89 -6.45 20.90
N ASP A 13 -9.59 -7.13 19.79
CA ASP A 13 -10.22 -8.39 19.43
C ASP A 13 -9.26 -9.29 18.64
N ILE A 14 -9.39 -10.60 18.85
CA ILE A 14 -8.74 -11.64 18.05
C ILE A 14 -9.81 -12.65 17.66
N LEU A 15 -10.23 -12.63 16.40
CA LEU A 15 -11.34 -13.44 15.93
C LEU A 15 -11.12 -13.95 14.49
N THR A 16 -11.86 -14.97 14.10
CA THR A 16 -11.90 -15.44 12.72
C THR A 16 -13.26 -15.06 12.12
N VAL A 17 -13.22 -14.30 11.04
CA VAL A 17 -14.41 -13.91 10.29
C VAL A 17 -14.68 -14.97 9.22
N SER A 18 -15.85 -15.61 9.26
CA SER A 18 -16.31 -16.51 8.20
C SER A 18 -17.21 -15.75 7.24
N ARG A 19 -16.96 -15.87 5.95
CA ARG A 19 -17.73 -15.20 4.90
C ARG A 19 -18.15 -16.17 3.81
N ALA A 20 -19.42 -16.09 3.38
CA ALA A 20 -19.93 -16.81 2.22
C ALA A 20 -19.68 -16.01 0.94
N LYS A 21 -19.50 -16.70 -0.19
CA LYS A 21 -19.39 -16.07 -1.52
C LYS A 21 -20.60 -15.16 -1.78
N GLY A 22 -20.36 -13.99 -2.37
CA GLY A 22 -21.38 -13.00 -2.67
C GLY A 22 -21.84 -12.18 -1.46
N THR A 23 -21.17 -12.30 -0.30
CA THR A 23 -21.44 -11.44 0.85
C THR A 23 -20.71 -10.11 0.67
N ASP A 24 -21.51 -9.04 0.61
CA ASP A 24 -20.99 -7.68 0.61
C ASP A 24 -20.86 -7.15 2.05
N GLY A 25 -19.90 -6.25 2.23
CA GLY A 25 -19.68 -5.57 3.49
C GLY A 25 -19.44 -4.09 3.26
N ARG A 26 -19.90 -3.26 4.19
CA ARG A 26 -19.59 -1.83 4.23
C ARG A 26 -19.14 -1.46 5.64
N ILE A 27 -18.03 -0.79 5.73
CA ILE A 27 -17.51 -0.21 6.96
C ILE A 27 -17.39 1.29 6.75
N ASP A 28 -18.02 2.06 7.62
CA ASP A 28 -17.92 3.52 7.64
C ASP A 28 -17.15 3.93 8.91
N GLY A 29 -15.92 4.43 8.72
CA GLY A 29 -15.07 4.89 9.81
C GLY A 29 -14.66 3.77 10.79
N ARG A 30 -13.78 2.86 10.36
CA ARG A 30 -13.30 1.75 11.18
C ARG A 30 -12.78 2.23 12.55
N LYS A 31 -13.21 1.59 13.65
CA LYS A 31 -12.89 2.01 15.03
C LYS A 31 -11.49 1.61 15.51
N SER A 32 -10.88 0.62 14.89
CA SER A 32 -9.56 0.07 15.22
C SER A 32 -8.76 -0.24 13.96
N HIS A 33 -7.45 -0.34 14.05
CA HIS A 33 -6.65 -0.98 13.02
C HIS A 33 -6.98 -2.48 12.96
N GLY A 34 -6.82 -3.10 11.80
CA GLY A 34 -6.97 -4.53 11.62
C GLY A 34 -5.77 -5.12 10.88
N LEU A 35 -5.28 -6.26 11.35
CA LEU A 35 -4.38 -7.12 10.60
C LEU A 35 -5.13 -8.41 10.33
N SER A 36 -5.49 -8.62 9.06
CA SER A 36 -6.26 -9.78 8.62
C SER A 36 -5.39 -10.72 7.80
N PHE A 37 -5.60 -12.01 7.98
CA PHE A 37 -5.01 -13.08 7.17
C PHE A 37 -6.12 -13.76 6.38
N CYS A 38 -5.76 -14.56 5.38
CA CYS A 38 -6.70 -15.40 4.66
C CYS A 38 -6.28 -16.86 4.79
N LEU A 39 -7.10 -17.69 5.45
CA LEU A 39 -6.87 -19.15 5.50
C LEU A 39 -7.21 -19.78 4.17
N ASP A 40 -8.42 -19.48 3.70
CA ASP A 40 -9.02 -19.93 2.47
C ASP A 40 -9.99 -18.87 1.94
N GLY A 41 -10.42 -18.98 0.70
CA GLY A 41 -11.35 -18.02 0.10
C GLY A 41 -10.69 -16.80 -0.51
N GLN A 42 -11.49 -15.73 -0.70
CA GLN A 42 -11.03 -14.44 -1.24
C GLN A 42 -12.01 -13.32 -0.90
N ILE A 43 -11.51 -12.19 -0.44
CA ILE A 43 -12.26 -10.93 -0.27
C ILE A 43 -11.55 -9.84 -1.06
N THR A 44 -12.32 -9.06 -1.82
CA THR A 44 -11.86 -7.81 -2.44
C THR A 44 -12.40 -6.63 -1.64
N TYR A 45 -11.51 -5.78 -1.13
CA TYR A 45 -11.83 -4.51 -0.47
C TYR A 45 -11.72 -3.37 -1.47
N PHE A 46 -12.66 -2.43 -1.43
CA PHE A 46 -12.66 -1.22 -2.27
C PHE A 46 -12.54 0.01 -1.38
N HIS A 47 -11.44 0.74 -1.51
CA HIS A 47 -11.12 1.92 -0.73
C HIS A 47 -10.48 2.99 -1.61
N ASN A 48 -10.99 4.23 -1.56
CA ASN A 48 -10.48 5.36 -2.35
C ASN A 48 -10.35 5.06 -3.87
N GLY A 49 -11.32 4.33 -4.44
CA GLY A 49 -11.34 3.97 -5.86
C GLY A 49 -10.33 2.87 -6.25
N GLN A 50 -9.73 2.20 -5.28
CA GLN A 50 -8.79 1.08 -5.48
C GLN A 50 -9.36 -0.22 -4.93
N ALA A 51 -8.96 -1.34 -5.53
CA ALA A 51 -9.30 -2.69 -5.09
C ALA A 51 -8.08 -3.37 -4.45
N PHE A 52 -8.30 -4.00 -3.29
CA PHE A 52 -7.29 -4.70 -2.50
C PHE A 52 -7.78 -6.13 -2.25
N VAL A 53 -7.03 -7.11 -2.72
CA VAL A 53 -7.44 -8.53 -2.66
C VAL A 53 -6.78 -9.21 -1.47
N SER A 54 -7.61 -9.81 -0.61
CA SER A 54 -7.21 -10.72 0.47
C SER A 54 -7.41 -12.16 0.02
N GLU A 55 -6.35 -12.92 -0.06
CA GLU A 55 -6.36 -14.33 -0.45
C GLU A 55 -5.20 -15.07 0.25
N PRO A 56 -5.14 -16.41 0.22
CA PRO A 56 -4.06 -17.18 0.84
C PRO A 56 -2.67 -16.70 0.38
N GLY A 57 -1.72 -16.61 1.33
CA GLY A 57 -0.38 -16.07 1.10
C GLY A 57 -0.25 -14.57 1.34
N TYR A 58 -1.31 -13.89 1.76
CA TYR A 58 -1.28 -12.46 2.05
C TYR A 58 -1.89 -12.11 3.40
N ALA A 59 -1.32 -11.09 4.06
CA ALA A 59 -2.00 -10.34 5.11
C ALA A 59 -2.55 -9.03 4.54
N VAL A 60 -3.61 -8.51 5.15
CA VAL A 60 -4.20 -7.21 4.79
C VAL A 60 -4.25 -6.35 6.04
N TYR A 61 -3.59 -5.19 5.96
CA TYR A 61 -3.73 -4.15 6.96
C TYR A 61 -4.92 -3.26 6.61
N LEU A 62 -5.80 -3.07 7.58
CA LEU A 62 -7.01 -2.26 7.50
C LEU A 62 -6.87 -1.07 8.45
N PRO A 63 -6.72 0.18 7.96
CA PRO A 63 -6.46 1.33 8.81
C PRO A 63 -7.67 1.72 9.65
N LYS A 64 -7.43 2.23 10.86
CA LYS A 64 -8.41 2.93 11.68
C LYS A 64 -8.94 4.15 10.92
N SER A 65 -10.20 4.49 11.14
CA SER A 65 -10.94 5.56 10.46
C SER A 65 -11.19 5.35 8.96
N ALA A 66 -10.67 4.29 8.34
CA ALA A 66 -10.95 3.99 6.94
C ALA A 66 -12.42 3.61 6.74
N SER A 67 -12.99 4.10 5.63
CA SER A 67 -14.28 3.65 5.10
C SER A 67 -14.03 2.85 3.83
N TYR A 68 -14.63 1.68 3.72
CA TYR A 68 -14.47 0.80 2.56
C TYR A 68 -15.68 -0.12 2.37
N THR A 69 -15.85 -0.59 1.16
CA THR A 69 -16.75 -1.72 0.86
C THR A 69 -15.92 -2.98 0.60
N SER A 70 -16.54 -4.15 0.74
CA SER A 70 -15.90 -5.42 0.44
C SER A 70 -16.89 -6.35 -0.23
N CYS A 71 -16.39 -7.21 -1.14
CA CYS A 71 -17.12 -8.30 -1.75
C CYS A 71 -16.36 -9.60 -1.47
N THR A 72 -17.09 -10.66 -1.13
CA THR A 72 -16.52 -11.98 -0.93
C THR A 72 -16.59 -12.77 -2.24
N ASP A 73 -15.45 -12.88 -2.92
CA ASP A 73 -15.35 -13.54 -4.23
C ASP A 73 -15.38 -15.07 -4.12
N ARG A 74 -14.80 -15.60 -3.02
CA ARG A 74 -14.83 -17.02 -2.63
C ARG A 74 -15.06 -17.14 -1.13
N SER A 75 -15.97 -18.04 -0.73
CA SER A 75 -16.23 -18.35 0.68
C SER A 75 -14.94 -18.72 1.42
N GLY A 76 -14.82 -18.31 2.67
CA GLY A 76 -13.61 -18.61 3.42
C GLY A 76 -13.56 -18.05 4.84
N HIS A 77 -12.39 -18.23 5.45
CA HIS A 77 -12.09 -17.89 6.83
C HIS A 77 -10.94 -16.88 6.90
N PHE A 78 -11.18 -15.79 7.61
CA PHE A 78 -10.29 -14.62 7.64
C PHE A 78 -9.95 -14.28 9.10
N PRO A 79 -8.85 -14.84 9.64
CA PRO A 79 -8.30 -14.43 10.92
C PRO A 79 -8.05 -12.93 10.96
N LEU A 80 -8.47 -12.27 12.03
CA LEU A 80 -8.41 -10.82 12.19
C LEU A 80 -7.98 -10.46 13.61
N ILE A 81 -6.95 -9.63 13.71
CA ILE A 81 -6.50 -9.00 14.95
C ILE A 81 -6.87 -7.52 14.86
N ASN A 82 -7.76 -7.05 15.73
CA ASN A 82 -8.09 -5.65 15.88
C ASN A 82 -7.24 -5.03 16.99
N PHE A 83 -6.64 -3.87 16.72
CA PHE A 83 -5.73 -3.21 17.66
C PHE A 83 -5.77 -1.68 17.55
N GLN A 84 -5.21 -1.01 18.56
CA GLN A 84 -4.97 0.43 18.60
C GLN A 84 -3.47 0.71 18.59
N SER A 85 -3.06 1.78 17.94
CA SER A 85 -1.68 2.28 17.96
C SER A 85 -1.65 3.77 18.27
N ALA A 86 -0.53 4.24 18.79
CA ALA A 86 -0.30 5.66 19.07
C ALA A 86 -0.18 6.49 17.77
N GLN A 87 0.40 5.88 16.72
CA GLN A 87 0.53 6.49 15.40
C GLN A 87 -0.22 5.66 14.35
N PRO A 88 -0.75 6.27 13.28
CA PRO A 88 -1.26 5.53 12.14
C PRO A 88 -0.09 4.86 11.39
N LEU A 89 -0.30 3.62 10.95
CA LEU A 89 0.68 2.86 10.17
C LEU A 89 0.61 3.19 8.67
N SER A 90 -0.59 3.48 8.21
CA SER A 90 -0.93 3.86 6.84
C SER A 90 -2.35 4.40 6.84
N ASP A 91 -2.64 5.35 5.97
CA ASP A 91 -3.98 5.89 5.75
C ASP A 91 -4.78 5.08 4.72
N THR A 92 -4.13 4.11 4.07
CA THR A 92 -4.76 3.23 3.07
C THR A 92 -4.65 1.76 3.47
N ILE A 93 -5.50 0.94 2.88
CA ILE A 93 -5.42 -0.53 2.97
C ILE A 93 -4.09 -0.97 2.33
N VAL A 94 -3.39 -1.89 2.99
CA VAL A 94 -2.12 -2.45 2.48
C VAL A 94 -2.22 -3.97 2.44
N VAL A 95 -1.89 -4.55 1.29
CA VAL A 95 -1.80 -6.01 1.09
C VAL A 95 -0.34 -6.42 1.20
N ILE A 96 -0.02 -7.32 2.10
CA ILE A 96 1.33 -7.70 2.48
C ILE A 96 1.56 -9.17 2.11
N PRO A 97 2.48 -9.49 1.19
CA PRO A 97 2.80 -10.87 0.86
C PRO A 97 3.54 -11.55 2.02
N LEU A 98 3.12 -12.75 2.37
CA LEU A 98 3.70 -13.56 3.44
C LEU A 98 4.61 -14.64 2.85
N LYS A 99 5.81 -14.81 3.39
CA LYS A 99 6.73 -15.90 2.97
C LYS A 99 6.29 -17.26 3.49
N ASN A 100 5.75 -17.29 4.69
CA ASN A 100 5.29 -18.52 5.34
C ASN A 100 3.98 -18.22 6.08
N GLN A 101 2.87 -18.41 5.37
CA GLN A 101 1.53 -18.19 5.92
C GLN A 101 1.26 -19.05 7.16
N GLU A 102 1.69 -20.32 7.17
CA GLU A 102 1.42 -21.25 8.27
C GLU A 102 2.00 -20.72 9.60
N LYS A 103 3.19 -20.09 9.56
CA LYS A 103 3.79 -19.46 10.73
C LYS A 103 2.89 -18.36 11.33
N TYR A 104 2.32 -17.51 10.50
CA TYR A 104 1.43 -16.42 10.96
C TYR A 104 0.12 -16.96 11.50
N ILE A 105 -0.42 -18.00 10.89
CA ILE A 105 -1.63 -18.67 11.39
C ILE A 105 -1.37 -19.33 12.74
N ALA A 106 -0.25 -20.02 12.90
CA ALA A 106 0.15 -20.61 14.18
C ALA A 106 0.32 -19.53 15.28
N GLN A 107 0.93 -18.39 14.95
CA GLN A 107 1.05 -17.25 15.86
C GLN A 107 -0.34 -16.68 16.23
N PHE A 108 -1.23 -16.51 15.23
CA PHE A 108 -2.60 -16.03 15.45
C PHE A 108 -3.36 -16.98 16.39
N GLU A 109 -3.33 -18.29 16.18
CA GLU A 109 -4.00 -19.27 17.04
C GLU A 109 -3.42 -19.26 18.46
N SER A 110 -2.10 -19.14 18.60
CA SER A 110 -1.46 -18.98 19.92
C SER A 110 -1.95 -17.72 20.64
N MET A 111 -2.06 -16.60 19.93
CA MET A 111 -2.60 -15.35 20.48
C MET A 111 -4.07 -15.49 20.86
N ARG A 112 -4.87 -16.16 20.04
CA ARG A 112 -6.30 -16.41 20.30
C ARG A 112 -6.49 -17.23 21.59
N HIS A 113 -5.67 -18.25 21.80
CA HIS A 113 -5.66 -19.02 23.05
C HIS A 113 -5.22 -18.16 24.26
N THR A 114 -4.15 -17.38 24.09
CA THR A 114 -3.65 -16.49 25.15
C THR A 114 -4.70 -15.47 25.58
N ALA A 115 -5.49 -14.95 24.63
CA ALA A 115 -6.55 -13.96 24.90
C ALA A 115 -7.66 -14.47 25.84
N LEU A 116 -7.84 -15.79 25.93
CA LEU A 116 -8.81 -16.41 26.84
C LEU A 116 -8.30 -16.55 28.27
N LEU A 117 -7.00 -16.34 28.51
CA LEU A 117 -6.40 -16.51 29.83
C LEU A 117 -6.50 -15.20 30.63
N PRO A 118 -6.75 -15.26 31.94
CA PRO A 118 -6.72 -14.09 32.81
C PRO A 118 -5.29 -13.50 32.84
N HIS A 119 -5.20 -12.18 33.00
CA HIS A 119 -3.92 -11.44 33.09
C HIS A 119 -2.94 -11.62 31.92
N SER A 120 -3.46 -11.94 30.74
CA SER A 120 -2.67 -12.28 29.54
C SER A 120 -2.19 -11.08 28.71
N LYS A 121 -2.56 -9.85 29.09
CA LYS A 121 -2.34 -8.64 28.25
C LYS A 121 -0.87 -8.46 27.85
N LEU A 122 0.07 -8.60 28.78
CA LEU A 122 1.50 -8.45 28.46
C LEU A 122 1.99 -9.55 27.51
N LYS A 123 1.53 -10.78 27.72
CA LYS A 123 1.88 -11.91 26.83
C LYS A 123 1.30 -11.75 25.45
N LEU A 124 0.08 -11.25 25.33
CA LEU A 124 -0.54 -10.91 24.05
C LEU A 124 0.25 -9.82 23.30
N MET A 125 0.67 -8.78 24.01
CA MET A 125 1.48 -7.71 23.43
C MET A 125 2.83 -8.24 22.92
N GLU A 126 3.51 -9.07 23.71
CA GLU A 126 4.76 -9.75 23.31
C GLU A 126 4.57 -10.55 22.02
N GLN A 127 3.53 -11.39 21.98
CA GLN A 127 3.22 -12.23 20.82
C GLN A 127 2.91 -11.38 19.57
N PHE A 128 2.14 -10.30 19.75
CA PHE A 128 1.79 -9.42 18.63
C PHE A 128 3.00 -8.65 18.09
N TYR A 129 3.85 -8.10 18.98
CA TYR A 129 5.11 -7.48 18.56
C TYR A 129 6.04 -8.48 17.86
N GLY A 130 6.11 -9.73 18.32
CA GLY A 130 6.85 -10.80 17.66
C GLY A 130 6.32 -11.10 16.24
N MET A 131 4.99 -11.09 16.05
CA MET A 131 4.35 -11.22 14.75
C MET A 131 4.67 -10.03 13.84
N LEU A 132 4.57 -8.80 14.35
CA LEU A 132 4.90 -7.57 13.60
C LEU A 132 6.38 -7.51 13.22
N ALA A 133 7.29 -7.92 14.10
CA ALA A 133 8.71 -8.02 13.80
C ALA A 133 8.99 -9.02 12.66
N THR A 134 8.32 -10.19 12.67
CA THR A 134 8.41 -11.15 11.56
C THR A 134 7.90 -10.53 10.26
N LEU A 135 6.75 -9.84 10.32
CA LEU A 135 6.14 -9.18 9.15
C LEU A 135 7.06 -8.09 8.57
N THR A 136 7.72 -7.30 9.43
CA THR A 136 8.72 -6.29 9.02
C THR A 136 9.87 -6.92 8.25
N VAL A 137 10.39 -8.06 8.73
CA VAL A 137 11.47 -8.78 8.03
C VAL A 137 11.01 -9.29 6.66
N ASP A 138 9.79 -9.83 6.58
CA ASP A 138 9.24 -10.30 5.30
C ASP A 138 8.98 -9.14 4.33
N MET A 139 8.48 -8.02 4.81
CA MET A 139 8.29 -6.79 4.01
C MET A 139 9.64 -6.25 3.49
N ASN A 140 10.65 -6.16 4.34
CA ASN A 140 11.99 -5.67 3.94
C ASN A 140 12.64 -6.59 2.90
N LYS A 141 12.52 -7.91 3.06
CA LYS A 141 13.03 -8.87 2.07
C LYS A 141 12.27 -8.79 0.74
N ASN A 142 10.96 -8.55 0.79
CA ASN A 142 10.15 -8.34 -0.41
C ASN A 142 10.49 -7.00 -1.08
N SER A 143 10.73 -5.95 -0.30
CA SER A 143 11.22 -4.67 -0.81
C SER A 143 12.58 -4.81 -1.48
N ALA A 144 13.53 -5.51 -0.85
CA ALA A 144 14.83 -5.82 -1.43
C ALA A 144 14.71 -6.60 -2.74
N SER A 145 13.70 -7.47 -2.89
CA SER A 145 13.47 -8.20 -4.14
C SER A 145 13.02 -7.31 -5.30
N LEU A 146 12.47 -6.12 -5.03
CA LEU A 146 12.08 -5.15 -6.04
C LEU A 146 13.17 -4.08 -6.29
N SER A 147 14.25 -4.04 -5.51
CA SER A 147 15.30 -3.02 -5.63
C SER A 147 15.81 -2.82 -7.05
N PRO A 148 16.13 -3.88 -7.84
CA PRO A 148 16.59 -3.67 -9.21
C PRO A 148 15.56 -2.96 -10.10
N ALA A 149 14.27 -3.26 -9.92
CA ALA A 149 13.21 -2.59 -10.68
C ALA A 149 13.02 -1.14 -10.24
N ILE A 150 13.18 -0.84 -8.95
CA ILE A 150 13.10 0.53 -8.41
C ILE A 150 14.30 1.36 -8.89
N GLU A 151 15.52 0.83 -8.79
CA GLU A 151 16.72 1.50 -9.30
C GLU A 151 16.60 1.80 -10.80
N TYR A 152 16.11 0.83 -11.57
CA TYR A 152 15.84 1.04 -13.00
C TYR A 152 14.77 2.12 -13.23
N LEU A 153 13.66 2.09 -12.46
CA LEU A 153 12.58 3.08 -12.53
C LEU A 153 13.10 4.50 -12.25
N GLU A 154 13.90 4.68 -11.18
CA GLU A 154 14.45 5.98 -10.80
C GLU A 154 15.41 6.53 -11.84
N ALA A 155 16.29 5.69 -12.38
CA ALA A 155 17.23 6.06 -13.45
C ALA A 155 16.53 6.42 -14.76
N ASN A 156 15.38 5.79 -15.07
CA ASN A 156 14.67 5.93 -16.34
C ASN A 156 13.32 6.65 -16.21
N LEU A 157 13.10 7.43 -15.15
CA LEU A 157 11.83 8.13 -14.91
C LEU A 157 11.43 9.06 -16.05
N HIS A 158 12.43 9.58 -16.78
CA HIS A 158 12.28 10.46 -17.95
C HIS A 158 11.89 9.72 -19.25
N ASP A 159 11.98 8.38 -19.27
CA ASP A 159 11.66 7.58 -20.46
C ASP A 159 10.13 7.41 -20.59
N PRO A 160 9.50 7.90 -21.69
CA PRO A 160 8.08 7.68 -21.96
C PRO A 160 7.70 6.20 -22.14
N GLN A 161 8.67 5.33 -22.48
CA GLN A 161 8.46 3.89 -22.67
C GLN A 161 8.51 3.10 -21.36
N LEU A 162 8.80 3.74 -20.24
CA LEU A 162 8.83 3.08 -18.93
C LEU A 162 7.46 2.45 -18.62
N SER A 163 7.43 1.13 -18.53
CA SER A 163 6.20 0.34 -18.39
C SER A 163 6.32 -0.72 -17.30
N ASN A 164 5.18 -1.23 -16.82
CA ASN A 164 5.16 -2.32 -15.85
C ASN A 164 5.81 -3.60 -16.39
N ALA A 165 5.63 -3.88 -17.70
CA ALA A 165 6.26 -5.03 -18.35
C ALA A 165 7.79 -4.92 -18.32
N LEU A 166 8.32 -3.71 -18.60
CA LEU A 166 9.76 -3.46 -18.56
C LEU A 166 10.32 -3.60 -17.13
N LEU A 167 9.64 -3.05 -16.14
CA LEU A 167 10.06 -3.21 -14.73
C LEU A 167 9.98 -4.66 -14.26
N ALA A 168 8.94 -5.40 -14.66
CA ALA A 168 8.81 -6.81 -14.35
C ALA A 168 9.95 -7.65 -14.96
N SER A 169 10.38 -7.34 -16.18
CA SER A 169 11.48 -8.03 -16.86
C SER A 169 12.82 -7.89 -16.14
N GLN A 170 13.09 -6.77 -15.44
CA GLN A 170 14.29 -6.58 -14.63
C GLN A 170 14.40 -7.61 -13.48
N LEU A 171 13.27 -8.22 -13.11
CA LEU A 171 13.19 -9.18 -12.00
C LEU A 171 12.93 -10.62 -12.48
N GLY A 172 12.76 -10.82 -13.78
CA GLY A 172 12.31 -12.12 -14.32
C GLY A 172 10.85 -12.45 -13.92
N PHE A 173 10.04 -11.46 -13.61
CA PHE A 173 8.65 -11.64 -13.20
C PHE A 173 7.68 -11.47 -14.38
N SER A 174 6.50 -12.12 -14.28
CA SER A 174 5.37 -11.72 -15.10
C SER A 174 4.86 -10.35 -14.64
N GLU A 175 4.27 -9.56 -15.54
CA GLU A 175 3.70 -8.25 -15.20
C GLU A 175 2.64 -8.34 -14.09
N VAL A 176 1.81 -9.38 -14.11
CA VAL A 176 0.79 -9.62 -13.09
C VAL A 176 1.41 -9.84 -11.72
N HIS A 177 2.47 -10.66 -11.65
CA HIS A 177 3.20 -10.93 -10.41
C HIS A 177 3.88 -9.66 -9.89
N PHE A 178 4.57 -8.92 -10.77
CA PHE A 178 5.21 -7.66 -10.43
C PHE A 178 4.22 -6.63 -9.86
N ARG A 179 3.10 -6.37 -10.56
CA ARG A 179 2.07 -5.42 -10.12
C ARG A 179 1.54 -5.76 -8.73
N ARG A 180 1.31 -7.03 -8.47
CA ARG A 180 0.79 -7.52 -7.20
C ARG A 180 1.81 -7.33 -6.07
N GLN A 181 3.07 -7.75 -6.28
CA GLN A 181 4.17 -7.57 -5.33
C GLN A 181 4.41 -6.08 -5.04
N PHE A 182 4.48 -5.28 -6.09
CA PHE A 182 4.71 -3.85 -5.98
C PHE A 182 3.60 -3.16 -5.17
N THR A 183 2.33 -3.44 -5.50
CA THR A 183 1.18 -2.87 -4.78
C THR A 183 1.17 -3.30 -3.31
N GLY A 184 1.55 -4.55 -3.02
CA GLY A 184 1.67 -5.06 -1.65
C GLY A 184 2.73 -4.33 -0.83
N ILE A 185 3.85 -3.92 -1.45
CA ILE A 185 4.97 -3.26 -0.76
C ILE A 185 4.78 -1.75 -0.68
N TYR A 186 4.39 -1.11 -1.80
CA TYR A 186 4.31 0.35 -1.91
C TYR A 186 2.90 0.92 -1.66
N GLY A 187 1.88 0.07 -1.46
CA GLY A 187 0.50 0.48 -1.16
C GLY A 187 -0.28 1.06 -2.36
N GLU A 188 0.37 1.22 -3.51
CA GLU A 188 -0.26 1.73 -4.74
C GLU A 188 0.27 1.00 -5.99
N PRO A 189 -0.52 0.93 -7.08
CA PRO A 189 -0.07 0.31 -8.32
C PRO A 189 1.16 1.01 -8.94
N PRO A 190 2.07 0.28 -9.62
CA PRO A 190 3.31 0.84 -10.17
C PRO A 190 3.10 2.06 -11.06
N HIS A 191 2.09 2.03 -11.96
CA HIS A 191 1.80 3.16 -12.84
C HIS A 191 1.44 4.45 -12.09
N ARG A 192 0.73 4.33 -10.95
CA ARG A 192 0.38 5.48 -10.10
C ARG A 192 1.59 5.99 -9.34
N TYR A 193 2.42 5.10 -8.84
CA TYR A 193 3.70 5.43 -8.20
C TYR A 193 4.61 6.20 -9.16
N ILE A 194 4.79 5.72 -10.40
CA ILE A 194 5.55 6.41 -11.46
C ILE A 194 4.97 7.80 -11.72
N LEU A 195 3.65 7.91 -11.87
CA LEU A 195 2.98 9.18 -12.09
C LEU A 195 3.25 10.16 -10.94
N ASN A 196 3.15 9.70 -9.69
CA ASN A 196 3.41 10.53 -8.51
C ASN A 196 4.86 11.03 -8.46
N LEU A 197 5.84 10.19 -8.83
CA LEU A 197 7.25 10.60 -8.94
C LEU A 197 7.44 11.66 -10.04
N ARG A 198 6.85 11.45 -11.22
CA ARG A 198 6.88 12.41 -12.33
C ARG A 198 6.26 13.75 -11.93
N MET A 199 5.15 13.74 -11.19
CA MET A 199 4.51 14.97 -10.70
C MET A 199 5.36 15.69 -9.65
N ARG A 200 6.03 14.97 -8.76
CA ARG A 200 6.99 15.57 -7.81
C ARG A 200 8.13 16.27 -8.52
N ARG A 201 8.75 15.60 -9.51
CA ARG A 201 9.81 16.20 -10.33
C ARG A 201 9.31 17.42 -11.12
N ALA A 202 8.12 17.32 -11.71
CA ALA A 202 7.53 18.44 -12.45
C ALA A 202 7.30 19.68 -11.56
N LYS A 203 6.83 19.50 -10.33
CA LYS A 203 6.69 20.61 -9.36
C LYS A 203 8.02 21.30 -9.10
N GLN A 204 9.10 20.57 -8.90
CA GLN A 204 10.43 21.12 -8.67
C GLN A 204 10.87 21.97 -9.88
N LEU A 205 10.83 21.39 -11.08
CA LEU A 205 11.26 22.07 -12.31
C LEU A 205 10.41 23.32 -12.64
N LEU A 206 9.09 23.26 -12.36
CA LEU A 206 8.19 24.42 -12.52
C LEU A 206 8.50 25.53 -11.50
N THR A 207 8.91 25.16 -10.29
CA THR A 207 9.28 26.13 -9.22
C THR A 207 10.65 26.75 -9.48
N ASP A 208 11.58 26.03 -10.11
CA ASP A 208 12.90 26.53 -10.48
C ASP A 208 12.83 27.54 -11.65
N GLY A 209 11.81 27.42 -12.53
CA GLY A 209 11.48 28.40 -13.56
C GLY A 209 12.46 28.52 -14.72
N MET A 210 13.42 27.59 -14.83
CA MET A 210 14.49 27.63 -15.84
C MET A 210 14.07 27.02 -17.17
N LEU A 211 12.99 26.23 -17.21
CA LEU A 211 12.61 25.42 -18.34
C LEU A 211 11.20 25.78 -18.85
N THR A 212 10.98 25.58 -20.14
CA THR A 212 9.64 25.66 -20.72
C THR A 212 8.78 24.47 -20.27
N VAL A 213 7.45 24.64 -20.28
CA VAL A 213 6.51 23.55 -19.93
C VAL A 213 6.71 22.33 -20.83
N SER A 214 7.09 22.54 -22.11
CA SER A 214 7.38 21.46 -23.06
C SER A 214 8.63 20.67 -22.64
N ALA A 215 9.72 21.35 -22.30
CA ALA A 215 10.95 20.72 -21.83
C ALA A 215 10.74 19.98 -20.50
N ILE A 216 9.92 20.53 -19.59
CA ILE A 216 9.56 19.87 -18.34
C ILE A 216 8.76 18.60 -18.59
N ALA A 217 7.80 18.63 -19.53
CA ALA A 217 7.02 17.45 -19.91
C ALA A 217 7.94 16.32 -20.38
N GLU A 218 8.89 16.62 -21.27
CA GLU A 218 9.89 15.67 -21.78
C GLU A 218 10.77 15.11 -20.65
N GLN A 219 11.34 15.96 -19.80
CA GLN A 219 12.18 15.54 -18.68
C GLN A 219 11.41 14.73 -17.61
N CYS A 220 10.09 14.85 -17.59
CA CYS A 220 9.21 14.06 -16.72
C CYS A 220 8.65 12.81 -17.40
N GLY A 221 9.17 12.41 -18.59
CA GLY A 221 8.79 11.17 -19.25
C GLY A 221 7.42 11.20 -19.93
N PHE A 222 6.98 12.38 -20.38
CA PHE A 222 5.76 12.50 -21.18
C PHE A 222 6.09 12.71 -22.64
N SER A 223 5.52 11.90 -23.50
CA SER A 223 5.65 12.02 -24.96
C SER A 223 4.91 13.23 -25.55
N SER A 224 4.07 13.90 -24.76
CA SER A 224 3.26 15.03 -25.20
C SER A 224 3.01 16.02 -24.04
N VAL A 225 3.22 17.30 -24.31
CA VAL A 225 2.91 18.39 -23.38
C VAL A 225 1.41 18.46 -23.03
N TYR A 226 0.55 18.00 -23.93
CA TYR A 226 -0.88 17.93 -23.70
C TYR A 226 -1.23 16.88 -22.63
N HIS A 227 -0.68 15.67 -22.77
CA HIS A 227 -0.86 14.60 -21.78
C HIS A 227 -0.27 14.99 -20.43
N PHE A 228 0.91 15.60 -20.42
CA PHE A 228 1.52 16.15 -19.22
C PHE A 228 0.61 17.15 -18.51
N SER A 229 0.14 18.18 -19.25
CA SER A 229 -0.67 19.25 -18.67
C SER A 229 -1.98 18.74 -18.10
N ARG A 230 -2.61 17.76 -18.76
CA ARG A 230 -3.83 17.10 -18.28
C ARG A 230 -3.56 16.29 -17.01
N ALA A 231 -2.52 15.45 -17.00
CA ALA A 231 -2.14 14.64 -15.85
C ALA A 231 -1.76 15.53 -14.65
N PHE A 232 -0.99 16.59 -14.88
CA PHE A 232 -0.57 17.54 -13.85
C PHE A 232 -1.78 18.26 -13.23
N LYS A 233 -2.72 18.76 -14.07
CA LYS A 233 -3.95 19.41 -13.59
C LYS A 233 -4.83 18.44 -12.79
N GLN A 234 -4.93 17.19 -13.21
CA GLN A 234 -5.69 16.16 -12.50
C GLN A 234 -5.07 15.82 -11.12
N ALA A 235 -3.74 15.75 -11.05
CA ALA A 235 -3.03 15.40 -9.82
C ALA A 235 -2.89 16.55 -8.82
N ILE A 236 -2.73 17.81 -9.33
CA ILE A 236 -2.36 18.99 -8.52
C ILE A 236 -3.52 19.99 -8.40
N GLY A 237 -4.54 19.90 -9.27
CA GLY A 237 -5.66 20.84 -9.31
C GLY A 237 -5.40 22.10 -10.16
N LEU A 238 -4.15 22.41 -10.52
CA LEU A 238 -3.74 23.57 -11.30
C LEU A 238 -3.04 23.14 -12.58
N SER A 239 -3.14 23.96 -13.65
CA SER A 239 -2.30 23.74 -14.83
C SER A 239 -0.83 24.01 -14.51
N PRO A 240 0.14 23.40 -15.25
CA PRO A 240 1.57 23.64 -15.04
C PRO A 240 1.93 25.14 -15.08
N THR A 241 1.37 25.88 -16.03
CA THR A 241 1.62 27.34 -16.16
C THR A 241 1.04 28.13 -15.00
N ALA A 242 -0.16 27.77 -14.50
CA ALA A 242 -0.76 28.43 -13.34
C ALA A 242 0.04 28.12 -12.07
N TYR A 243 0.49 26.88 -11.91
CA TYR A 243 1.34 26.45 -10.79
C TYR A 243 2.68 27.22 -10.77
N ALA A 244 3.36 27.33 -11.93
CA ALA A 244 4.59 28.10 -12.04
C ALA A 244 4.40 29.57 -11.64
N LYS A 245 3.37 30.24 -12.18
CA LYS A 245 3.06 31.64 -11.86
C LYS A 245 2.82 31.86 -10.36
N GLN A 246 2.06 30.99 -9.72
CA GLN A 246 1.74 31.09 -8.28
C GLN A 246 3.00 30.98 -7.41
N ASN A 247 3.93 30.09 -7.74
CA ASN A 247 5.16 29.89 -6.97
C ASN A 247 6.25 30.92 -7.24
N HIS A 248 6.24 31.60 -8.40
CA HIS A 248 7.15 32.71 -8.67
C HIS A 248 6.72 34.00 -7.95
N GLN A 249 5.43 34.21 -7.70
CA GLN A 249 4.95 35.38 -6.93
C GLN A 249 5.22 35.27 -5.42
N THR A 250 5.49 34.10 -4.91
CA THR A 250 5.77 33.86 -3.47
C THR A 250 7.27 34.03 -3.13
N LYS A 251 8.14 34.19 -4.15
CA LYS A 251 9.60 34.36 -3.98
C LYS A 251 10.07 35.82 -4.04
N LEU A 252 9.18 36.78 -4.19
CA LEU A 252 9.40 38.23 -4.12
C LEU A 252 8.82 38.79 -2.83
#